data_1e5aab94f30249cab03c5449bcb47ec2
#
_entry.id   1e5aab94f30249cab03c5449bcb47ec2
#
_cell.length_a   1.000
_cell.length_b   1.000
_cell.length_c   1.000
_cell.angle_alpha   90.00
_cell.angle_beta   90.00
_cell.angle_gamma   90.00
#
_symmetry.space_group_name_H-M   'P 1'
#
loop_
_entity.id
_entity.type
_entity.pdbx_description
1 polymer ?
#
loop_
_entity_poly.entity_id
_entity_poly.type
_entity_poly.pdbx_seq_one_letter_code
_entity_poly.pdbx_strand_id
1 'polypeptide(L)'
;MRLTAVFLLGITLLFTWRAQAEAQVAPLDPEQSSRFRAWFVRIAEEQLNQGPSARWYQQDCAGLVRFAANESLKIHDSKWLRANGLSNRYLPPELAISPQQRQFAQRWQQGGGQQGPYVDAIKLIQFNSQLLGRNLNQAQPGDLLFFDQGDEQHLMIWMGRYIAYHTGTTIPTDNGMRAVSMQQLMKWKDTRWIPDESNPNFIGIYRLGFLSR
;
A
#
# COMPACT_ATOMS: atom_id res chain seq x y z
N MET A 1 68.34 47.72 4.62
CA MET A 1 67.58 46.52 4.58
C MET A 1 66.12 46.79 4.96
N ARG A 2 65.20 46.84 4.02
CA ARG A 2 63.77 47.06 4.30
C ARG A 2 63.07 45.71 4.05
N LEU A 3 62.50 45.15 5.13
CA LEU A 3 61.63 43.99 5.05
C LEU A 3 60.21 44.46 4.70
N THR A 4 59.68 44.04 3.56
CA THR A 4 58.29 44.17 3.18
C THR A 4 57.53 42.92 3.60
N ALA A 5 56.59 43.06 4.54
CA ALA A 5 55.66 42.02 4.94
C ALA A 5 54.49 41.99 3.95
N VAL A 6 54.30 40.83 3.30
CA VAL A 6 53.16 40.54 2.46
C VAL A 6 52.08 39.88 3.30
N PHE A 7 50.93 40.57 3.48
CA PHE A 7 49.71 40.01 4.08
C PHE A 7 48.91 39.26 3.02
N LEU A 8 48.85 37.95 3.18
CA LEU A 8 47.94 37.10 2.39
C LEU A 8 46.56 37.08 3.08
N LEU A 9 45.60 37.74 2.46
CA LEU A 9 44.18 37.68 2.87
C LEU A 9 43.58 36.38 2.35
N GLY A 10 43.39 35.39 3.25
CA GLY A 10 42.65 34.16 2.93
C GLY A 10 41.15 34.42 2.97
N ILE A 11 40.50 34.41 1.78
CA ILE A 11 39.03 34.44 1.69
C ILE A 11 38.52 33.02 1.87
N THR A 12 38.02 32.70 3.06
CA THR A 12 37.29 31.47 3.37
C THR A 12 35.86 31.61 2.85
N LEU A 13 35.56 31.00 1.69
CA LEU A 13 34.23 30.82 1.15
C LEU A 13 33.51 29.76 2.02
N LEU A 14 32.67 30.21 2.93
CA LEU A 14 31.73 29.35 3.66
C LEU A 14 30.59 28.94 2.71
N PHE A 15 30.70 27.77 2.11
CA PHE A 15 29.58 27.11 1.44
C PHE A 15 28.57 26.67 2.50
N THR A 16 27.56 27.47 2.73
CA THR A 16 26.39 27.07 3.51
C THR A 16 25.57 26.10 2.65
N TRP A 17 25.76 24.81 2.84
CA TRP A 17 24.84 23.79 2.37
C TRP A 17 23.51 23.97 3.12
N ARG A 18 22.56 24.64 2.49
CA ARG A 18 21.16 24.55 2.89
C ARG A 18 20.69 23.15 2.49
N ALA A 19 20.65 22.22 3.44
CA ALA A 19 19.84 21.02 3.31
C ALA A 19 18.40 21.50 3.11
N GLN A 20 17.92 21.47 1.88
CA GLN A 20 16.52 21.65 1.57
C GLN A 20 15.83 20.43 2.17
N ALA A 21 15.15 20.58 3.31
CA ALA A 21 14.24 19.59 3.81
C ALA A 21 13.19 19.37 2.71
N GLU A 22 13.21 18.20 2.07
CA GLU A 22 12.13 17.83 1.13
C GLU A 22 10.81 17.98 1.89
N ALA A 23 9.97 18.88 1.42
CA ALA A 23 8.67 19.09 2.02
C ALA A 23 7.92 17.75 2.00
N GLN A 24 7.60 17.23 3.19
CA GLN A 24 6.89 15.97 3.31
C GLN A 24 5.55 16.09 2.58
N VAL A 25 5.30 15.18 1.64
CA VAL A 25 4.06 15.15 0.86
C VAL A 25 2.89 14.91 1.80
N ALA A 26 1.90 15.80 1.80
CA ALA A 26 0.73 15.68 2.66
C ALA A 26 -0.04 14.38 2.35
N PRO A 27 -0.52 13.66 3.37
CA PRO A 27 -1.43 12.52 3.19
C PRO A 27 -2.67 12.91 2.39
N LEU A 28 -3.41 11.90 1.93
CA LEU A 28 -4.71 12.12 1.30
C LEU A 28 -5.70 12.67 2.35
N ASP A 29 -6.47 13.67 1.97
CA ASP A 29 -7.57 14.17 2.79
C ASP A 29 -8.73 13.15 2.89
N PRO A 30 -9.78 13.38 3.68
CA PRO A 30 -10.87 12.42 3.85
C PRO A 30 -11.60 12.07 2.54
N GLU A 31 -11.82 13.05 1.66
CA GLU A 31 -12.48 12.82 0.37
C GLU A 31 -11.59 12.02 -0.58
N GLN A 32 -10.32 12.42 -0.70
CA GLN A 32 -9.30 11.71 -1.47
C GLN A 32 -9.12 10.28 -0.96
N SER A 33 -9.08 10.08 0.36
CA SER A 33 -8.98 8.76 0.98
C SER A 33 -10.18 7.88 0.67
N SER A 34 -11.40 8.44 0.69
CA SER A 34 -12.63 7.72 0.31
C SER A 34 -12.60 7.29 -1.15
N ARG A 35 -12.21 8.18 -2.07
CA ARG A 35 -12.07 7.88 -3.50
C ARG A 35 -10.96 6.84 -3.76
N PHE A 36 -9.81 6.99 -3.09
CA PHE A 36 -8.73 5.99 -3.17
C PHE A 36 -9.22 4.60 -2.76
N ARG A 37 -9.92 4.48 -1.62
CA ARG A 37 -10.47 3.21 -1.15
C ARG A 37 -11.40 2.56 -2.16
N ALA A 38 -12.27 3.36 -2.76
CA ALA A 38 -13.20 2.87 -3.77
C ALA A 38 -12.45 2.29 -4.99
N TRP A 39 -11.40 2.96 -5.48
CA TRP A 39 -10.54 2.45 -6.55
C TRP A 39 -9.72 1.24 -6.10
N PHE A 40 -9.14 1.27 -4.90
CA PHE A 40 -8.33 0.17 -4.36
C PHE A 40 -9.13 -1.14 -4.28
N VAL A 41 -10.32 -1.07 -3.70
CA VAL A 41 -11.24 -2.20 -3.64
C VAL A 41 -11.66 -2.64 -5.04
N ARG A 42 -12.00 -1.69 -5.92
CA ARG A 42 -12.39 -2.00 -7.30
C ARG A 42 -11.30 -2.73 -8.08
N ILE A 43 -10.05 -2.30 -7.94
CA ILE A 43 -8.91 -2.92 -8.62
C ILE A 43 -8.63 -4.31 -8.02
N ALA A 44 -8.67 -4.46 -6.70
CA ALA A 44 -8.51 -5.77 -6.06
C ALA A 44 -9.62 -6.75 -6.49
N GLU A 45 -10.87 -6.29 -6.58
CA GLU A 45 -12.00 -7.07 -7.08
C GLU A 45 -11.79 -7.50 -8.55
N GLU A 46 -11.22 -6.62 -9.37
CA GLU A 46 -10.96 -6.98 -10.77
C GLU A 46 -9.88 -8.06 -10.92
N GLN A 47 -8.88 -8.10 -9.99
CA GLN A 47 -7.92 -9.20 -9.97
C GLN A 47 -8.58 -10.54 -9.58
N LEU A 48 -9.62 -10.51 -8.75
CA LEU A 48 -10.42 -11.73 -8.45
C LEU A 48 -11.21 -12.19 -9.67
N ASN A 49 -11.79 -11.26 -10.44
CA ASN A 49 -12.68 -11.56 -11.56
C ASN A 49 -11.93 -12.01 -12.81
N GLN A 50 -10.81 -11.38 -13.13
CA GLN A 50 -10.04 -11.59 -14.37
C GLN A 50 -8.74 -12.37 -14.15
N GLY A 51 -8.36 -12.62 -12.91
CA GLY A 51 -7.04 -13.10 -12.54
C GLY A 51 -6.01 -11.97 -12.42
N PRO A 52 -4.81 -12.30 -11.90
CA PRO A 52 -3.73 -11.35 -11.73
C PRO A 52 -3.33 -10.69 -13.06
N SER A 53 -3.25 -9.37 -13.07
CA SER A 53 -2.76 -8.61 -14.22
C SER A 53 -1.31 -8.99 -14.55
N ALA A 54 -0.97 -9.11 -15.84
CA ALA A 54 0.41 -9.31 -16.28
C ALA A 54 1.38 -8.19 -15.84
N ARG A 55 0.86 -7.02 -15.44
CA ARG A 55 1.63 -5.89 -14.89
C ARG A 55 1.89 -6.00 -13.40
N TRP A 56 1.28 -6.95 -12.72
CA TRP A 56 1.51 -7.24 -11.32
C TRP A 56 2.74 -8.15 -11.21
N TYR A 57 3.90 -7.55 -10.96
CA TYR A 57 5.19 -8.20 -11.06
C TYR A 57 5.43 -9.31 -10.02
N GLN A 58 4.97 -9.12 -8.77
CA GLN A 58 5.09 -10.12 -7.71
C GLN A 58 3.71 -10.53 -7.21
N GLN A 59 3.32 -11.73 -7.57
CA GLN A 59 2.01 -12.29 -7.23
C GLN A 59 2.08 -12.97 -5.85
N ASP A 60 2.00 -12.15 -4.81
CA ASP A 60 1.92 -12.54 -3.42
C ASP A 60 0.92 -11.62 -2.66
N CYS A 61 0.70 -11.85 -1.37
CA CYS A 61 -0.26 -11.08 -0.59
C CYS A 61 0.11 -9.59 -0.49
N ALA A 62 1.38 -9.27 -0.28
CA ALA A 62 1.85 -7.88 -0.26
C ALA A 62 1.84 -7.26 -1.67
N GLY A 63 2.13 -8.07 -2.69
CA GLY A 63 2.05 -7.68 -4.10
C GLY A 63 0.65 -7.26 -4.52
N LEU A 64 -0.40 -7.95 -4.05
CA LEU A 64 -1.79 -7.53 -4.28
C LEU A 64 -2.04 -6.12 -3.74
N VAL A 65 -1.60 -5.84 -2.52
CA VAL A 65 -1.74 -4.51 -1.90
C VAL A 65 -0.96 -3.45 -2.68
N ARG A 66 0.32 -3.72 -3.01
CA ARG A 66 1.16 -2.79 -3.77
C ARG A 66 0.59 -2.50 -5.15
N PHE A 67 0.16 -3.55 -5.86
CA PHE A 67 -0.44 -3.42 -7.20
C PHE A 67 -1.72 -2.60 -7.14
N ALA A 68 -2.67 -2.97 -6.27
CA ALA A 68 -3.92 -2.26 -6.14
C ALA A 68 -3.72 -0.80 -5.72
N ALA A 69 -2.81 -0.51 -4.78
CA ALA A 69 -2.49 0.85 -4.37
C ALA A 69 -1.87 1.67 -5.52
N ASN A 70 -0.89 1.10 -6.24
CA ASN A 70 -0.25 1.77 -7.35
C ASN A 70 -1.22 2.09 -8.48
N GLU A 71 -2.06 1.13 -8.86
CA GLU A 71 -3.07 1.35 -9.89
C GLU A 71 -4.12 2.39 -9.47
N SER A 72 -4.53 2.41 -8.18
CA SER A 72 -5.50 3.38 -7.64
C SER A 72 -5.02 4.83 -7.68
N LEU A 73 -3.70 5.05 -7.60
CA LEU A 73 -3.10 6.38 -7.62
C LEU A 73 -2.85 6.91 -9.05
N LYS A 74 -3.09 6.12 -10.09
CA LYS A 74 -2.95 6.54 -11.48
C LYS A 74 -4.13 7.40 -11.92
N ILE A 75 -3.98 8.02 -13.09
CA ILE A 75 -5.09 8.64 -13.82
C ILE A 75 -5.83 7.54 -14.55
N HIS A 76 -7.14 7.43 -14.31
CA HIS A 76 -7.98 6.37 -14.87
C HIS A 76 -8.64 6.84 -16.19
N ASP A 77 -7.79 7.25 -17.14
CA ASP A 77 -8.24 7.66 -18.48
C ASP A 77 -8.77 6.46 -19.30
N SER A 78 -9.32 6.74 -20.46
CA SER A 78 -9.89 5.70 -21.33
C SER A 78 -8.87 4.64 -21.78
N LYS A 79 -7.57 5.00 -21.87
CA LYS A 79 -6.50 4.04 -22.20
C LYS A 79 -6.25 3.10 -21.02
N TRP A 80 -6.16 3.65 -19.81
CA TRP A 80 -6.00 2.86 -18.58
C TRP A 80 -7.21 1.94 -18.36
N LEU A 81 -8.44 2.45 -18.52
CA LEU A 81 -9.67 1.67 -18.37
C LEU A 81 -9.71 0.47 -19.32
N ARG A 82 -9.39 0.68 -20.61
CA ARG A 82 -9.31 -0.42 -21.57
C ARG A 82 -8.25 -1.45 -21.19
N ALA A 83 -7.08 -1.00 -20.77
CA ALA A 83 -5.98 -1.88 -20.38
C ALA A 83 -6.28 -2.72 -19.13
N ASN A 84 -7.28 -2.31 -18.32
CA ASN A 84 -7.72 -3.01 -17.10
C ASN A 84 -9.07 -3.71 -17.24
N GLY A 85 -9.65 -3.76 -18.44
CA GLY A 85 -10.95 -4.40 -18.67
C GLY A 85 -12.14 -3.70 -18.00
N LEU A 86 -12.01 -2.40 -17.70
CA LEU A 86 -12.99 -1.62 -16.93
C LEU A 86 -13.84 -0.67 -17.79
N SER A 87 -13.69 -0.65 -19.12
CA SER A 87 -14.30 0.34 -20.00
C SER A 87 -15.84 0.42 -19.93
N ASN A 88 -16.52 -0.68 -19.57
CA ASN A 88 -17.98 -0.78 -19.54
C ASN A 88 -18.51 -1.10 -18.12
N ARG A 89 -17.78 -0.72 -17.08
CA ARG A 89 -18.13 -1.00 -15.68
C ARG A 89 -18.53 0.27 -14.95
N TYR A 90 -19.31 0.12 -13.88
CA TYR A 90 -19.49 1.20 -12.92
C TYR A 90 -18.15 1.52 -12.27
N LEU A 91 -17.73 2.77 -12.36
CA LEU A 91 -16.43 3.25 -11.88
C LEU A 91 -16.60 4.16 -10.68
N PRO A 92 -15.66 4.09 -9.71
CA PRO A 92 -15.59 5.10 -8.66
C PRO A 92 -15.33 6.51 -9.26
N PRO A 93 -15.69 7.58 -8.53
CA PRO A 93 -15.27 8.93 -8.91
C PRO A 93 -13.75 9.03 -9.03
N GLU A 94 -13.28 9.81 -10.01
CA GLU A 94 -11.84 9.98 -10.24
C GLU A 94 -11.14 10.62 -9.04
N LEU A 95 -9.92 10.18 -8.77
CA LEU A 95 -9.10 10.61 -7.65
C LEU A 95 -8.32 11.89 -8.01
N ALA A 96 -8.78 13.03 -7.50
CA ALA A 96 -8.12 14.33 -7.69
C ALA A 96 -7.00 14.52 -6.64
N ILE A 97 -5.77 14.17 -7.01
CA ILE A 97 -4.57 14.27 -6.16
C ILE A 97 -3.41 14.92 -6.91
N SER A 98 -2.45 15.44 -6.14
CA SER A 98 -1.25 16.05 -6.69
C SER A 98 -0.33 15.03 -7.38
N PRO A 99 0.58 15.45 -8.28
CA PRO A 99 1.60 14.57 -8.87
C PRO A 99 2.48 13.89 -7.82
N GLN A 100 2.75 14.55 -6.70
CA GLN A 100 3.53 14.00 -5.59
C GLN A 100 2.77 12.89 -4.85
N GLN A 101 1.48 13.09 -4.57
CA GLN A 101 0.63 12.08 -3.94
C GLN A 101 0.46 10.83 -4.83
N ARG A 102 0.48 10.97 -6.16
CA ARG A 102 0.46 9.82 -7.09
C ARG A 102 1.67 8.89 -6.93
N GLN A 103 2.75 9.37 -6.31
CA GLN A 103 3.96 8.58 -6.10
C GLN A 103 3.97 7.77 -4.79
N PHE A 104 2.94 7.85 -3.94
CA PHE A 104 2.94 7.13 -2.65
C PHE A 104 3.23 5.64 -2.79
N ALA A 105 2.61 4.96 -3.75
CA ALA A 105 2.84 3.53 -3.98
C ALA A 105 4.12 3.21 -4.79
N GLN A 106 4.92 4.21 -5.11
CA GLN A 106 6.26 4.06 -5.70
C GLN A 106 7.37 4.37 -4.68
N ARG A 107 7.00 4.94 -3.54
CA ARG A 107 7.93 5.44 -2.52
C ARG A 107 7.62 4.83 -1.15
N TRP A 108 7.40 3.51 -1.11
CA TRP A 108 7.24 2.78 0.14
C TRP A 108 8.48 2.90 1.01
N GLN A 109 8.30 3.13 2.30
CA GLN A 109 9.37 3.13 3.28
C GLN A 109 9.89 1.71 3.48
N GLN A 110 11.20 1.53 3.33
CA GLN A 110 11.86 0.22 3.45
C GLN A 110 12.63 0.05 4.77
N GLY A 111 12.61 1.09 5.62
CA GLY A 111 13.46 1.20 6.80
C GLY A 111 14.78 1.92 6.48
N GLY A 112 15.45 2.44 7.53
CA GLY A 112 16.72 3.14 7.37
C GLY A 112 16.67 4.40 6.49
N GLY A 113 15.48 5.02 6.32
CA GLY A 113 15.29 6.21 5.47
C GLY A 113 15.22 5.92 3.97
N GLN A 114 15.28 4.66 3.56
CA GLN A 114 15.17 4.27 2.16
C GLN A 114 13.71 4.16 1.71
N GLN A 115 13.47 4.49 0.43
CA GLN A 115 12.17 4.37 -0.21
C GLN A 115 12.31 3.64 -1.55
N GLY A 116 11.23 2.98 -1.97
CA GLY A 116 11.19 2.31 -3.27
C GLY A 116 9.84 1.72 -3.60
N PRO A 117 9.67 1.17 -4.81
CA PRO A 117 8.40 0.63 -5.27
C PRO A 117 8.04 -0.73 -4.67
N TYR A 118 8.96 -1.34 -3.94
CA TYR A 118 8.81 -2.68 -3.38
C TYR A 118 8.97 -2.68 -1.85
N VAL A 119 8.05 -3.36 -1.17
CA VAL A 119 8.14 -3.74 0.25
C VAL A 119 7.47 -5.10 0.46
N ASP A 120 7.98 -5.89 1.39
CA ASP A 120 7.34 -7.10 1.89
C ASP A 120 6.17 -6.78 2.83
N ALA A 121 5.46 -7.81 3.28
CA ALA A 121 4.29 -7.66 4.16
C ALA A 121 4.65 -6.98 5.48
N ILE A 122 5.78 -7.35 6.10
CA ILE A 122 6.20 -6.79 7.39
C ILE A 122 6.49 -5.30 7.24
N LYS A 123 7.28 -4.89 6.24
CA LYS A 123 7.62 -3.48 6.04
C LYS A 123 6.42 -2.65 5.62
N LEU A 124 5.48 -3.24 4.86
CA LEU A 124 4.22 -2.58 4.53
C LEU A 124 3.45 -2.20 5.80
N ILE A 125 3.39 -3.11 6.77
CA ILE A 125 2.72 -2.89 8.04
C ILE A 125 3.51 -1.96 8.96
N GLN A 126 4.81 -2.20 9.15
CA GLN A 126 5.61 -1.48 10.14
C GLN A 126 5.90 -0.04 9.76
N PHE A 127 6.15 0.24 8.47
CA PHE A 127 6.61 1.54 8.02
C PHE A 127 5.61 2.29 7.15
N ASN A 128 4.58 1.61 6.63
CA ASN A 128 3.68 2.18 5.64
C ASN A 128 2.19 2.10 6.01
N SER A 129 1.90 1.66 7.23
CA SER A 129 0.52 1.52 7.70
C SER A 129 0.36 1.98 9.15
N GLN A 130 -0.88 2.24 9.54
CA GLN A 130 -1.28 2.62 10.89
C GLN A 130 -2.15 1.51 11.47
N LEU A 131 -1.84 1.05 12.68
CA LEU A 131 -2.70 0.11 13.42
C LEU A 131 -3.99 0.82 13.83
N LEU A 132 -5.14 0.22 13.53
CA LEU A 132 -6.46 0.67 13.97
C LEU A 132 -6.95 -0.07 15.21
N GLY A 133 -6.51 -1.30 15.42
CA GLY A 133 -6.95 -2.20 16.48
C GLY A 133 -7.21 -3.60 15.94
N ARG A 134 -7.94 -4.41 16.72
CA ARG A 134 -8.28 -5.79 16.34
C ARG A 134 -9.79 -6.00 16.16
N ASN A 135 -10.61 -4.99 16.49
CA ASN A 135 -12.06 -5.05 16.33
C ASN A 135 -12.45 -4.80 14.88
N LEU A 136 -12.95 -5.83 14.20
CA LEU A 136 -13.28 -5.79 12.77
C LEU A 136 -14.39 -4.77 12.44
N ASN A 137 -15.22 -4.37 13.41
CA ASN A 137 -16.21 -3.33 13.22
C ASN A 137 -15.61 -1.95 12.91
N GLN A 138 -14.32 -1.74 13.18
CA GLN A 138 -13.60 -0.51 12.86
C GLN A 138 -13.02 -0.51 11.44
N ALA A 139 -13.01 -1.68 10.78
CA ALA A 139 -12.45 -1.82 9.45
C ALA A 139 -13.34 -1.15 8.39
N GLN A 140 -12.71 -0.41 7.51
CA GLN A 140 -13.33 0.13 6.31
C GLN A 140 -12.83 -0.62 5.07
N PRO A 141 -13.60 -0.66 3.97
CA PRO A 141 -13.13 -1.27 2.73
C PRO A 141 -11.76 -0.73 2.32
N GLY A 142 -10.83 -1.62 2.00
CA GLY A 142 -9.44 -1.30 1.70
C GLY A 142 -8.49 -1.25 2.89
N ASP A 143 -8.97 -1.48 4.13
CA ASP A 143 -8.07 -1.74 5.25
C ASP A 143 -7.49 -3.15 5.15
N LEU A 144 -6.32 -3.35 5.74
CA LEU A 144 -5.54 -4.57 5.68
C LEU A 144 -5.72 -5.36 6.97
N LEU A 145 -5.94 -6.66 6.86
CA LEU A 145 -5.91 -7.60 7.96
C LEU A 145 -4.54 -8.28 7.96
N PHE A 146 -3.78 -8.13 9.02
CA PHE A 146 -2.45 -8.70 9.12
C PHE A 146 -2.40 -9.85 10.10
N PHE A 147 -1.82 -10.96 9.64
CA PHE A 147 -1.60 -12.18 10.39
C PHE A 147 -0.11 -12.48 10.44
N ASP A 148 0.36 -12.93 11.60
CA ASP A 148 1.72 -13.38 11.81
C ASP A 148 1.71 -14.70 12.55
N GLN A 149 2.30 -15.73 11.95
CA GLN A 149 2.40 -17.08 12.50
C GLN A 149 3.87 -17.43 12.81
N GLY A 150 4.71 -16.41 12.96
CA GLY A 150 6.16 -16.59 13.15
C GLY A 150 6.89 -16.67 11.81
N ASP A 151 6.89 -17.83 11.18
CA ASP A 151 7.59 -18.02 9.90
C ASP A 151 6.77 -17.52 8.69
N GLU A 152 5.46 -17.40 8.84
CA GLU A 152 4.54 -16.99 7.78
C GLU A 152 3.77 -15.73 8.17
N GLN A 153 3.95 -14.65 7.39
CA GLN A 153 3.16 -13.44 7.48
C GLN A 153 2.19 -13.36 6.31
N HIS A 154 0.97 -12.92 6.59
CA HIS A 154 -0.04 -12.80 5.56
C HIS A 154 -0.83 -11.52 5.66
N LEU A 155 -1.13 -10.93 4.49
CA LEU A 155 -1.99 -9.78 4.34
C LEU A 155 -3.25 -10.17 3.58
N MET A 156 -4.39 -9.73 4.11
CA MET A 156 -5.67 -9.82 3.44
C MET A 156 -6.29 -8.44 3.35
N ILE A 157 -7.09 -8.18 2.33
CA ILE A 157 -7.77 -6.90 2.12
C ILE A 157 -9.23 -7.06 2.57
N TRP A 158 -9.65 -6.19 3.47
CA TRP A 158 -11.06 -6.07 3.85
C TRP A 158 -11.84 -5.37 2.74
N MET A 159 -12.78 -6.05 2.12
CA MET A 159 -13.59 -5.55 1.00
C MET A 159 -14.95 -4.98 1.46
N GLY A 160 -15.20 -4.92 2.78
CA GLY A 160 -16.45 -4.46 3.37
C GLY A 160 -17.45 -5.57 3.68
N ARG A 161 -17.54 -6.60 2.87
CA ARG A 161 -18.44 -7.76 3.07
C ARG A 161 -17.72 -9.11 3.04
N TYR A 162 -16.56 -9.14 2.45
CA TYR A 162 -15.73 -10.31 2.29
C TYR A 162 -14.26 -9.89 2.36
N ILE A 163 -13.37 -10.85 2.35
CA ILE A 163 -11.93 -10.66 2.37
C ILE A 163 -11.38 -11.13 1.03
N ALA A 164 -10.49 -10.33 0.43
CA ALA A 164 -9.72 -10.70 -0.75
C ALA A 164 -8.25 -10.90 -0.36
N TYR A 165 -7.62 -11.93 -0.90
CA TYR A 165 -6.20 -12.20 -0.64
C TYR A 165 -5.57 -13.02 -1.77
N HIS A 166 -4.23 -13.07 -1.75
CA HIS A 166 -3.44 -13.94 -2.62
C HIS A 166 -2.67 -14.93 -1.78
N THR A 167 -2.72 -16.22 -2.11
CA THR A 167 -2.12 -17.31 -1.31
C THR A 167 -0.59 -17.33 -1.30
N GLY A 168 0.05 -16.52 -2.16
CA GLY A 168 1.51 -16.57 -2.38
C GLY A 168 1.94 -17.67 -3.37
N THR A 169 1.03 -18.55 -3.76
CA THR A 169 1.31 -19.65 -4.69
C THR A 169 0.64 -19.41 -6.04
N THR A 170 1.38 -19.55 -7.11
CA THR A 170 0.86 -19.56 -8.49
C THR A 170 1.34 -20.81 -9.21
N ILE A 171 0.38 -21.57 -9.78
CA ILE A 171 0.64 -22.71 -10.66
C ILE A 171 -0.26 -22.57 -11.89
N PRO A 172 -0.03 -23.29 -12.99
CA PRO A 172 -0.83 -23.15 -14.22
C PRO A 172 -2.35 -23.27 -14.04
N THR A 173 -2.78 -24.03 -13.03
CA THR A 173 -4.20 -24.26 -12.71
C THR A 173 -4.72 -23.42 -11.56
N ASP A 174 -3.87 -22.61 -10.91
CA ASP A 174 -4.23 -21.78 -9.74
C ASP A 174 -3.44 -20.47 -9.73
N ASN A 175 -4.14 -19.38 -9.90
CA ASN A 175 -3.57 -18.04 -9.92
C ASN A 175 -3.37 -17.42 -8.52
N GLY A 176 -3.65 -18.15 -7.44
CA GLY A 176 -3.46 -17.72 -6.07
C GLY A 176 -4.52 -16.74 -5.52
N MET A 177 -5.38 -16.15 -6.36
CA MET A 177 -6.41 -15.21 -5.89
C MET A 177 -7.56 -15.92 -5.19
N ARG A 178 -7.99 -15.36 -4.08
CA ARG A 178 -9.09 -15.90 -3.25
C ARG A 178 -9.99 -14.79 -2.75
N ALA A 179 -11.26 -15.14 -2.60
CA ALA A 179 -12.24 -14.37 -1.84
C ALA A 179 -12.95 -15.27 -0.84
N VAL A 180 -13.18 -14.77 0.37
CA VAL A 180 -13.90 -15.51 1.41
C VAL A 180 -14.80 -14.56 2.19
N SER A 181 -16.08 -14.92 2.36
CA SER A 181 -16.97 -14.19 3.27
C SER A 181 -16.62 -14.48 4.72
N MET A 182 -16.92 -13.54 5.64
CA MET A 182 -16.75 -13.81 7.07
C MET A 182 -17.48 -15.07 7.53
N GLN A 183 -18.71 -15.29 7.02
CA GLN A 183 -19.48 -16.48 7.35
C GLN A 183 -18.78 -17.78 6.94
N GLN A 184 -18.09 -17.79 5.79
CA GLN A 184 -17.30 -18.95 5.35
C GLN A 184 -16.02 -19.10 6.17
N LEU A 185 -15.31 -17.98 6.41
CA LEU A 185 -14.06 -17.97 7.16
C LEU A 185 -14.24 -18.49 8.59
N MET A 186 -15.32 -18.09 9.27
CA MET A 186 -15.65 -18.57 10.62
C MET A 186 -15.96 -20.08 10.70
N LYS A 187 -16.14 -20.75 9.56
CA LYS A 187 -16.34 -22.22 9.47
C LYS A 187 -15.06 -22.98 9.13
N TRP A 188 -13.95 -22.30 8.89
CA TRP A 188 -12.70 -22.95 8.56
C TRP A 188 -12.19 -23.77 9.75
N LYS A 189 -11.67 -24.96 9.45
CA LYS A 189 -11.00 -25.81 10.45
C LYS A 189 -9.70 -25.18 10.93
N ASP A 190 -9.01 -24.50 10.03
CA ASP A 190 -7.80 -23.74 10.34
C ASP A 190 -8.18 -22.35 10.84
N THR A 191 -8.25 -22.20 12.16
CA THR A 191 -8.63 -20.96 12.84
C THR A 191 -7.56 -19.90 12.84
N ARG A 192 -6.32 -20.22 12.41
CA ARG A 192 -5.18 -19.29 12.42
C ARG A 192 -5.43 -18.05 11.56
N TRP A 193 -6.33 -18.14 10.58
CA TRP A 193 -6.65 -17.08 9.63
C TRP A 193 -7.94 -16.32 9.95
N ILE A 194 -8.56 -16.59 11.09
CA ILE A 194 -9.79 -15.89 11.49
C ILE A 194 -9.41 -14.55 12.12
N PRO A 195 -9.92 -13.41 11.61
CA PRO A 195 -9.65 -12.07 12.16
C PRO A 195 -10.52 -11.80 13.39
N ASP A 196 -10.21 -12.51 14.46
CA ASP A 196 -10.88 -12.43 15.76
C ASP A 196 -9.90 -11.97 16.84
N GLU A 197 -10.36 -11.17 17.79
CA GLU A 197 -9.53 -10.65 18.87
C GLU A 197 -8.89 -11.74 19.73
N SER A 198 -9.52 -12.92 19.83
CA SER A 198 -8.99 -14.06 20.56
C SER A 198 -7.91 -14.84 19.78
N ASN A 199 -7.80 -14.67 18.47
CA ASN A 199 -6.81 -15.35 17.64
C ASN A 199 -5.42 -14.69 17.80
N PRO A 200 -4.43 -15.36 18.44
CA PRO A 200 -3.12 -14.77 18.67
C PRO A 200 -2.37 -14.45 17.35
N ASN A 201 -2.67 -15.16 16.26
CA ASN A 201 -2.05 -14.92 14.96
C ASN A 201 -2.62 -13.69 14.23
N PHE A 202 -3.81 -13.23 14.57
CA PHE A 202 -4.37 -12.01 14.04
C PHE A 202 -3.77 -10.80 14.75
N ILE A 203 -2.80 -10.14 14.15
CA ILE A 203 -2.11 -9.00 14.76
C ILE A 203 -2.99 -7.77 14.77
N GLY A 204 -3.78 -7.55 13.72
CA GLY A 204 -4.73 -6.45 13.71
C GLY A 204 -5.12 -5.95 12.32
N ILE A 205 -5.86 -4.86 12.36
CA ILE A 205 -6.36 -4.11 11.22
C ILE A 205 -5.46 -2.91 11.00
N TYR A 206 -5.00 -2.74 9.78
CA TYR A 206 -4.08 -1.69 9.41
C TYR A 206 -4.62 -0.85 8.26
N ARG A 207 -4.33 0.42 8.28
CA ARG A 207 -4.65 1.39 7.24
C ARG A 207 -3.38 1.91 6.61
N LEU A 208 -3.34 2.01 5.29
CA LEU A 208 -2.20 2.61 4.59
C LEU A 208 -1.93 4.02 5.13
N GLY A 209 -0.68 4.29 5.48
CA GLY A 209 -0.29 5.47 6.25
C GLY A 209 -0.52 6.82 5.57
N PHE A 210 -0.71 6.82 4.25
CA PHE A 210 -1.03 8.03 3.50
C PHE A 210 -2.56 8.31 3.42
N LEU A 211 -3.40 7.47 4.01
CA LEU A 211 -4.84 7.70 4.10
C LEU A 211 -5.19 8.49 5.37
N SER A 212 -6.22 9.30 5.30
CA SER A 212 -6.81 9.94 6.49
C SER A 212 -7.36 8.91 7.48
N ARG A 213 -7.37 9.29 8.75
CA ARG A 213 -7.97 8.49 9.84
C ARG A 213 -9.49 8.44 9.74
#